data_99c5fc6e888b5fa3543b531adf9f1c9f
#
_entry.id   99c5fc6e888b5fa3543b531adf9f1c9f
#
_cell.length_a   1.000
_cell.length_b   1.000
_cell.length_c   1.000
_cell.angle_alpha   90.00
_cell.angle_beta   90.00
_cell.angle_gamma   90.00
#
_symmetry.space_group_name_H-M   'P 1'
#
loop_
_entity.id
_entity.type
_entity.pdbx_description
1 polymer ?
#
loop_
_entity_poly.entity_id
_entity_poly.type
_entity_poly.pdbx_seq_one_letter_code
_entity_poly.pdbx_strand_id
1 'polypeptide(L)'
;GLTDRVECVRTQVAMDAPNAELMRDNPLSKLPTLILEDGTALFDSRVICEYLDGMHDGVKLFPADPAARFQALRWQALGDGLLDLLILWRHERTRAPEARSTANLVAFTAKAAVTVARLETEAAALTAAPYGIGHVSIGVVLAYLDFRYPDFPWRKGRPDIAQWFET
;
A
#
# COMPACT_ATOMS: atom_id res chain seq x y z
N GLY A 1 11.02 -16.64 -12.02
CA GLY A 1 10.66 -15.37 -11.34
C GLY A 1 11.61 -15.10 -10.16
N LEU A 2 11.36 -14.02 -9.42
CA LEU A 2 12.18 -13.68 -8.24
C LEU A 2 11.83 -14.50 -7.00
N THR A 3 10.71 -15.23 -7.01
CA THR A 3 10.19 -15.98 -5.86
C THR A 3 11.19 -17.00 -5.29
N ASP A 4 11.97 -17.63 -6.17
CA ASP A 4 13.00 -18.61 -5.77
C ASP A 4 14.33 -17.98 -5.32
N ARG A 5 14.42 -16.65 -5.40
CA ARG A 5 15.60 -15.85 -5.04
C ARG A 5 15.42 -15.06 -3.74
N VAL A 6 14.22 -15.10 -3.17
CA VAL A 6 13.88 -14.36 -1.95
C VAL A 6 13.31 -15.33 -0.93
N GLU A 7 13.97 -15.43 0.22
CA GLU A 7 13.47 -16.16 1.37
C GLU A 7 12.51 -15.26 2.17
N CYS A 8 11.28 -15.74 2.40
CA CYS A 8 10.29 -14.98 3.16
C CYS A 8 10.26 -15.43 4.61
N VAL A 9 10.71 -14.57 5.52
CA VAL A 9 10.67 -14.80 6.97
C VAL A 9 9.45 -14.13 7.58
N ARG A 10 8.56 -14.92 8.20
CA ARG A 10 7.39 -14.39 8.88
C ARG A 10 7.77 -13.71 10.19
N THR A 11 7.65 -12.38 10.24
CA THR A 11 8.00 -11.56 11.40
C THR A 11 6.76 -10.85 11.93
N GLN A 12 6.59 -10.81 13.25
CA GLN A 12 5.49 -10.07 13.89
C GLN A 12 5.94 -8.66 14.26
N VAL A 13 5.09 -7.69 13.94
CA VAL A 13 5.26 -6.28 14.32
C VAL A 13 3.95 -5.72 14.87
N ALA A 14 4.05 -4.85 15.86
CA ALA A 14 2.91 -4.10 16.39
C ALA A 14 3.33 -2.65 16.65
N MET A 15 2.37 -1.72 16.62
CA MET A 15 2.67 -0.29 16.81
C MET A 15 3.14 0.02 18.25
N ASP A 16 2.68 -0.74 19.23
CA ASP A 16 2.91 -0.58 20.64
C ASP A 16 3.93 -1.58 21.21
N ALA A 17 4.40 -2.53 20.38
CA ALA A 17 5.39 -3.53 20.74
C ALA A 17 6.46 -3.65 19.65
N PRO A 18 7.52 -2.82 19.70
CA PRO A 18 8.61 -2.88 18.73
C PRO A 18 9.33 -4.24 18.78
N ASN A 19 9.66 -4.77 17.61
CA ASN A 19 10.40 -6.03 17.48
C ASN A 19 11.90 -5.74 17.52
N ALA A 20 12.57 -6.11 18.64
CA ALA A 20 13.98 -5.82 18.85
C ALA A 20 14.93 -6.52 17.86
N GLU A 21 14.54 -7.68 17.31
CA GLU A 21 15.31 -8.37 16.30
C GLU A 21 15.25 -7.64 14.96
N LEU A 22 14.05 -7.31 14.52
CA LEU A 22 13.84 -6.52 13.27
C LEU A 22 14.51 -5.15 13.36
N MET A 23 14.56 -4.53 14.53
CA MET A 23 15.18 -3.21 14.72
C MET A 23 16.69 -3.19 14.51
N ARG A 24 17.36 -4.34 14.45
CA ARG A 24 18.77 -4.41 14.08
C ARG A 24 18.97 -4.05 12.60
N ASP A 25 18.00 -4.40 11.76
CA ASP A 25 18.05 -4.18 10.32
C ASP A 25 17.22 -2.95 9.91
N ASN A 26 16.02 -2.80 10.50
CA ASN A 26 15.14 -1.66 10.25
C ASN A 26 14.75 -0.98 11.57
N PRO A 27 15.37 0.16 11.91
CA PRO A 27 15.14 0.84 13.18
C PRO A 27 13.69 1.33 13.37
N LEU A 28 12.89 1.37 12.29
CA LEU A 28 11.48 1.73 12.35
C LEU A 28 10.59 0.57 12.84
N SER A 29 11.14 -0.65 12.99
CA SER A 29 10.39 -1.87 13.34
C SER A 29 9.17 -2.08 12.43
N LYS A 30 9.32 -1.85 11.14
CA LYS A 30 8.27 -1.96 10.12
C LYS A 30 8.58 -3.03 9.09
N LEU A 31 7.52 -3.61 8.55
CA LEU A 31 7.58 -4.50 7.39
C LEU A 31 6.98 -3.80 6.15
N PRO A 32 7.46 -4.16 4.96
CA PRO A 32 8.53 -5.12 4.67
C PRO A 32 9.93 -4.56 4.93
N THR A 33 10.88 -5.45 5.20
CA THR A 33 12.32 -5.18 5.24
C THR A 33 13.01 -6.27 4.43
N LEU A 34 13.84 -5.90 3.46
CA LEU A 34 14.61 -6.82 2.63
C LEU A 34 16.08 -6.73 3.00
N ILE A 35 16.69 -7.88 3.34
CA ILE A 35 18.12 -7.96 3.61
C ILE A 35 18.80 -8.53 2.37
N LEU A 36 19.80 -7.81 1.86
CA LEU A 36 20.60 -8.24 0.72
C LEU A 36 21.72 -9.19 1.16
N GLU A 37 22.36 -9.87 0.20
CA GLU A 37 23.46 -10.81 0.46
C GLU A 37 24.67 -10.16 1.16
N ASP A 38 24.90 -8.87 0.94
CA ASP A 38 25.98 -8.10 1.60
C ASP A 38 25.58 -7.57 2.99
N GLY A 39 24.36 -7.89 3.47
CA GLY A 39 23.82 -7.42 4.74
C GLY A 39 23.13 -6.05 4.68
N THR A 40 23.06 -5.40 3.50
CA THR A 40 22.35 -4.14 3.36
C THR A 40 20.85 -4.33 3.56
N ALA A 41 20.24 -3.55 4.44
CA ALA A 41 18.81 -3.57 4.68
C ALA A 41 18.10 -2.50 3.84
N LEU A 42 17.10 -2.91 3.05
CA LEU A 42 16.23 -2.02 2.27
C LEU A 42 14.85 -1.95 2.93
N PHE A 43 14.31 -0.77 3.05
CA PHE A 43 12.96 -0.41 3.50
C PHE A 43 12.65 1.02 3.01
N ASP A 44 11.35 1.45 2.78
CA ASP A 44 10.14 0.63 2.90
C ASP A 44 9.82 -0.15 1.61
N SER A 45 8.56 -0.56 1.45
CA SER A 45 8.08 -1.29 0.26
C SER A 45 8.36 -0.54 -1.05
N ARG A 46 8.41 0.77 -1.07
CA ARG A 46 8.70 1.59 -2.27
C ARG A 46 10.11 1.33 -2.78
N VAL A 47 11.08 1.39 -1.88
CA VAL A 47 12.50 1.12 -2.19
C VAL A 47 12.67 -0.33 -2.61
N ILE A 48 12.05 -1.25 -1.88
CA ILE A 48 12.13 -2.69 -2.16
C ILE A 48 11.53 -3.01 -3.54
N CYS A 49 10.36 -2.48 -3.87
CA CYS A 49 9.73 -2.72 -5.18
C CYS A 49 10.56 -2.17 -6.33
N GLU A 50 11.16 -0.99 -6.19
CA GLU A 50 12.04 -0.43 -7.23
C GLU A 50 13.33 -1.23 -7.38
N TYR A 51 13.91 -1.68 -6.28
CA TYR A 51 15.08 -2.56 -6.28
C TYR A 51 14.78 -3.89 -7.01
N LEU A 52 13.69 -4.56 -6.63
CA LEU A 52 13.28 -5.82 -7.24
C LEU A 52 12.93 -5.67 -8.73
N ASP A 53 12.29 -4.58 -9.12
CA ASP A 53 12.01 -4.27 -10.53
C ASP A 53 13.31 -4.10 -11.34
N GLY A 54 14.40 -3.65 -10.70
CA GLY A 54 15.73 -3.58 -11.29
C GLY A 54 16.40 -4.94 -11.52
N MET A 55 15.98 -6.00 -10.81
CA MET A 55 16.64 -7.30 -10.80
C MET A 55 16.26 -8.25 -11.96
N HIS A 56 15.39 -7.85 -12.87
CA HIS A 56 14.93 -8.67 -14.00
C HIS A 56 14.81 -7.85 -15.28
N ASP A 57 14.83 -8.55 -16.43
CA ASP A 57 14.69 -7.94 -17.77
C ASP A 57 13.25 -8.03 -18.32
N GLY A 58 12.30 -8.47 -17.52
CA GLY A 58 10.88 -8.56 -17.88
C GLY A 58 10.20 -7.20 -17.93
N VAL A 59 8.87 -7.22 -18.05
CA VAL A 59 8.04 -6.00 -18.04
C VAL A 59 8.26 -5.25 -16.73
N LYS A 60 8.66 -3.99 -16.83
CA LYS A 60 8.96 -3.14 -15.67
C LYS A 60 7.69 -2.54 -15.07
N LEU A 61 7.64 -2.52 -13.74
CA LEU A 61 6.58 -1.85 -12.99
C LEU A 61 6.79 -0.33 -12.91
N PHE A 62 8.05 0.11 -13.05
CA PHE A 62 8.40 1.53 -13.05
C PHE A 62 8.72 1.99 -14.48
N PRO A 63 7.85 2.79 -15.13
CA PRO A 63 8.07 3.27 -16.49
C PRO A 63 9.38 4.04 -16.64
N ALA A 64 10.05 3.87 -17.79
CA ALA A 64 11.25 4.63 -18.12
C ALA A 64 10.92 6.07 -18.60
N ASP A 65 9.78 6.27 -19.27
CA ASP A 65 9.31 7.61 -19.64
C ASP A 65 9.01 8.45 -18.40
N PRO A 66 9.57 9.65 -18.26
CA PRO A 66 9.40 10.46 -17.05
C PRO A 66 7.96 10.81 -16.73
N ALA A 67 7.14 11.13 -17.73
CA ALA A 67 5.73 11.52 -17.50
C ALA A 67 4.91 10.31 -16.99
N ALA A 68 5.05 9.16 -17.66
CA ALA A 68 4.41 7.91 -17.24
C ALA A 68 4.91 7.46 -15.86
N ARG A 69 6.21 7.63 -15.57
CA ARG A 69 6.80 7.33 -14.26
C ARG A 69 6.19 8.20 -13.16
N PHE A 70 6.10 9.50 -13.34
CA PHE A 70 5.47 10.38 -12.35
C PHE A 70 4.01 10.04 -12.11
N GLN A 71 3.28 9.66 -13.17
CA GLN A 71 1.89 9.20 -13.02
C GLN A 71 1.82 7.90 -12.20
N ALA A 72 2.66 6.90 -12.49
CA ALA A 72 2.73 5.64 -11.74
C ALA A 72 3.10 5.87 -10.26
N LEU A 73 4.09 6.71 -9.99
CA LEU A 73 4.52 7.08 -8.64
C LEU A 73 3.44 7.86 -7.88
N ARG A 74 2.67 8.71 -8.56
CA ARG A 74 1.53 9.42 -7.95
C ARG A 74 0.44 8.44 -7.52
N TRP A 75 0.12 7.44 -8.34
CA TRP A 75 -0.82 6.38 -7.98
C TRP A 75 -0.29 5.51 -6.85
N GLN A 76 1.00 5.17 -6.88
CA GLN A 76 1.66 4.47 -5.77
C GLN A 76 1.52 5.27 -4.47
N ALA A 77 1.86 6.56 -4.49
CA ALA A 77 1.75 7.43 -3.32
C ALA A 77 0.31 7.54 -2.80
N LEU A 78 -0.69 7.53 -3.70
CA LEU A 78 -2.10 7.57 -3.30
C LEU A 78 -2.53 6.25 -2.65
N GLY A 79 -2.15 5.09 -3.24
CA GLY A 79 -2.45 3.78 -2.70
C GLY A 79 -1.79 3.54 -1.34
N ASP A 80 -0.47 3.77 -1.27
CA ASP A 80 0.30 3.60 -0.02
C ASP A 80 -0.18 4.57 1.07
N GLY A 81 -0.45 5.84 0.72
CA GLY A 81 -0.94 6.82 1.69
C GLY A 81 -2.34 6.49 2.21
N LEU A 82 -3.21 5.94 1.37
CA LEU A 82 -4.50 5.43 1.84
C LEU A 82 -4.30 4.20 2.74
N LEU A 83 -3.38 3.29 2.41
CA LEU A 83 -3.10 2.12 3.24
C LEU A 83 -2.57 2.51 4.62
N ASP A 84 -1.64 3.47 4.70
CA ASP A 84 -1.15 4.03 5.96
C ASP A 84 -2.29 4.61 6.81
N LEU A 85 -3.17 5.39 6.18
CA LEU A 85 -4.35 5.94 6.84
C LEU A 85 -5.28 4.83 7.37
N LEU A 86 -5.50 3.76 6.60
CA LEU A 86 -6.33 2.64 7.01
C LEU A 86 -5.72 1.86 8.18
N ILE A 87 -4.41 1.71 8.23
CA ILE A 87 -3.70 1.09 9.36
C ILE A 87 -3.91 1.91 10.64
N LEU A 88 -3.74 3.24 10.56
CA LEU A 88 -3.99 4.15 11.69
C LEU A 88 -5.47 4.13 12.12
N TRP A 89 -6.38 4.13 11.15
CA TRP A 89 -7.82 4.04 11.42
C TRP A 89 -8.18 2.72 12.11
N ARG A 90 -7.64 1.60 11.64
CA ARG A 90 -7.83 0.30 12.29
C ARG A 90 -7.33 0.33 13.72
N HIS A 91 -6.14 0.88 13.95
CA HIS A 91 -5.58 1.00 15.30
C HIS A 91 -6.51 1.82 16.21
N GLU A 92 -7.01 2.98 15.75
CA GLU A 92 -7.95 3.80 16.50
C GLU A 92 -9.27 3.05 16.80
N ARG A 93 -9.79 2.27 15.84
CA ARG A 93 -11.02 1.47 16.03
C ARG A 93 -10.85 0.33 17.05
N THR A 94 -9.65 -0.20 17.21
CA THR A 94 -9.37 -1.31 18.15
C THR A 94 -9.05 -0.85 19.57
N ARG A 95 -8.87 0.45 19.82
CA ARG A 95 -8.69 0.99 21.16
C ARG A 95 -9.93 0.76 22.03
N ALA A 96 -9.75 0.77 23.36
CA ALA A 96 -10.86 0.77 24.30
C ALA A 96 -11.82 1.95 23.99
N PRO A 97 -13.15 1.77 24.08
CA PRO A 97 -14.11 2.78 23.65
C PRO A 97 -13.86 4.18 24.24
N GLU A 98 -13.48 4.25 25.52
CA GLU A 98 -13.19 5.48 26.24
C GLU A 98 -11.89 6.17 25.81
N ALA A 99 -11.00 5.42 25.15
CA ALA A 99 -9.72 5.93 24.65
C ALA A 99 -9.76 6.31 23.16
N ARG A 100 -10.91 6.10 22.48
CA ARG A 100 -11.05 6.42 21.05
C ARG A 100 -11.24 7.90 20.84
N SER A 101 -10.52 8.46 19.87
CA SER A 101 -10.75 9.81 19.40
C SER A 101 -11.85 9.84 18.33
N THR A 102 -13.02 10.36 18.65
CA THR A 102 -14.11 10.56 17.68
C THR A 102 -13.66 11.44 16.53
N ALA A 103 -12.87 12.48 16.79
CA ALA A 103 -12.34 13.37 15.76
C ALA A 103 -11.45 12.61 14.76
N ASN A 104 -10.56 11.71 15.23
CA ASN A 104 -9.74 10.88 14.37
C ASN A 104 -10.58 9.94 13.51
N LEU A 105 -11.58 9.27 14.11
CA LEU A 105 -12.45 8.35 13.38
C LEU A 105 -13.21 9.06 12.26
N VAL A 106 -13.75 10.25 12.53
CA VAL A 106 -14.44 11.08 11.53
C VAL A 106 -13.46 11.50 10.43
N ALA A 107 -12.27 11.98 10.79
CA ALA A 107 -11.25 12.41 9.83
C ALA A 107 -10.75 11.28 8.94
N PHE A 108 -10.51 10.09 9.49
CA PHE A 108 -10.08 8.92 8.72
C PHE A 108 -11.17 8.48 7.73
N THR A 109 -12.42 8.39 8.19
CA THR A 109 -13.55 8.05 7.33
C THR A 109 -13.70 9.02 6.16
N ALA A 110 -13.64 10.32 6.44
CA ALA A 110 -13.76 11.37 5.42
C ALA A 110 -12.62 11.29 4.39
N LYS A 111 -11.37 11.17 4.85
CA LYS A 111 -10.20 11.05 3.96
C LYS A 111 -10.27 9.80 3.09
N ALA A 112 -10.64 8.65 3.64
CA ALA A 112 -10.80 7.42 2.88
C ALA A 112 -11.89 7.58 1.81
N ALA A 113 -13.03 8.16 2.15
CA ALA A 113 -14.14 8.40 1.22
C ALA A 113 -13.75 9.30 0.05
N VAL A 114 -13.02 10.39 0.31
CA VAL A 114 -12.52 11.33 -0.72
C VAL A 114 -11.47 10.65 -1.59
N THR A 115 -10.58 9.86 -1.00
CA THR A 115 -9.54 9.14 -1.76
C THR A 115 -10.16 8.12 -2.73
N VAL A 116 -11.13 7.33 -2.27
CA VAL A 116 -11.81 6.37 -3.17
C VAL A 116 -12.65 7.08 -4.22
N ALA A 117 -13.28 8.22 -3.89
CA ALA A 117 -13.96 9.05 -4.88
C ALA A 117 -12.98 9.59 -5.94
N ARG A 118 -11.76 9.93 -5.55
CA ARG A 118 -10.69 10.31 -6.48
C ARG A 118 -10.30 9.15 -7.39
N LEU A 119 -10.17 7.94 -6.86
CA LEU A 119 -9.86 6.73 -7.66
C LEU A 119 -10.95 6.45 -8.69
N GLU A 120 -12.23 6.68 -8.37
CA GLU A 120 -13.32 6.57 -9.33
C GLU A 120 -13.10 7.48 -10.54
N THR A 121 -12.71 8.73 -10.33
CA THR A 121 -12.44 9.67 -11.45
C THR A 121 -11.19 9.32 -12.26
N GLU A 122 -10.33 8.46 -11.75
CA GLU A 122 -9.09 8.03 -12.39
C GLU A 122 -9.16 6.61 -12.98
N ALA A 123 -10.26 5.90 -12.79
CA ALA A 123 -10.41 4.51 -13.21
C ALA A 123 -10.15 4.32 -14.72
N ALA A 124 -10.65 5.22 -15.57
CA ALA A 124 -10.40 5.19 -17.02
C ALA A 124 -8.90 5.35 -17.35
N ALA A 125 -8.19 6.22 -16.63
CA ALA A 125 -6.76 6.42 -16.83
C ALA A 125 -5.95 5.22 -16.35
N LEU A 126 -6.35 4.60 -15.22
CA LEU A 126 -5.78 3.34 -14.73
C LEU A 126 -5.97 2.22 -15.76
N THR A 127 -7.17 2.08 -16.33
CA THR A 127 -7.45 1.05 -17.35
C THR A 127 -6.62 1.24 -18.61
N ALA A 128 -6.38 2.48 -19.01
CA ALA A 128 -5.65 2.80 -20.25
C ALA A 128 -4.12 2.72 -20.10
N ALA A 129 -3.61 2.85 -18.89
CA ALA A 129 -2.17 2.83 -18.65
C ALA A 129 -1.61 1.39 -18.63
N PRO A 130 -0.36 1.19 -19.05
CA PRO A 130 0.33 -0.09 -18.83
C PRO A 130 0.37 -0.47 -17.35
N TYR A 131 0.18 -1.77 -17.06
CA TYR A 131 0.26 -2.27 -15.69
C TYR A 131 1.61 -1.92 -15.05
N GLY A 132 1.60 -1.36 -13.86
CA GLY A 132 2.79 -0.90 -13.18
C GLY A 132 2.57 -0.73 -11.67
N ILE A 133 3.54 -0.13 -10.99
CA ILE A 133 3.58 0.00 -9.52
C ILE A 133 2.35 0.72 -8.95
N GLY A 134 1.81 1.70 -9.67
CA GLY A 134 0.57 2.38 -9.27
C GLY A 134 -0.63 1.45 -9.20
N HIS A 135 -0.76 0.53 -10.17
CA HIS A 135 -1.82 -0.48 -10.18
C HIS A 135 -1.68 -1.44 -9.01
N VAL A 136 -0.46 -1.89 -8.71
CA VAL A 136 -0.18 -2.74 -7.54
C VAL A 136 -0.63 -2.06 -6.25
N SER A 137 -0.20 -0.82 -6.00
CA SER A 137 -0.53 -0.10 -4.77
C SER A 137 -2.03 0.17 -4.62
N ILE A 138 -2.71 0.56 -5.70
CA ILE A 138 -4.17 0.78 -5.67
C ILE A 138 -4.91 -0.56 -5.47
N GLY A 139 -4.53 -1.62 -6.18
CA GLY A 139 -5.13 -2.94 -6.00
C GLY A 139 -4.99 -3.47 -4.59
N VAL A 140 -3.78 -3.35 -4.00
CA VAL A 140 -3.51 -3.76 -2.62
C VAL A 140 -4.38 -3.00 -1.60
N VAL A 141 -4.52 -1.68 -1.75
CA VAL A 141 -5.32 -0.91 -0.78
C VAL A 141 -6.82 -1.17 -0.91
N LEU A 142 -7.34 -1.40 -2.12
CA LEU A 142 -8.73 -1.78 -2.33
C LEU A 142 -9.03 -3.18 -1.76
N ALA A 143 -8.12 -4.15 -1.97
CA ALA A 143 -8.19 -5.46 -1.32
C ALA A 143 -8.13 -5.36 0.21
N TYR A 144 -7.33 -4.44 0.75
CA TYR A 144 -7.26 -4.21 2.19
C TYR A 144 -8.56 -3.61 2.74
N LEU A 145 -9.23 -2.73 1.99
CA LEU A 145 -10.57 -2.24 2.34
C LEU A 145 -11.57 -3.39 2.45
N ASP A 146 -11.62 -4.29 1.48
CA ASP A 146 -12.49 -5.46 1.52
C ASP A 146 -12.20 -6.37 2.71
N PHE A 147 -10.92 -6.59 3.00
CA PHE A 147 -10.49 -7.47 4.07
C PHE A 147 -10.76 -6.91 5.48
N ARG A 148 -10.57 -5.61 5.69
CA ARG A 148 -10.57 -5.01 7.03
C ARG A 148 -11.73 -4.07 7.32
N TYR A 149 -12.43 -3.62 6.29
CA TYR A 149 -13.48 -2.60 6.37
C TYR A 149 -14.75 -3.01 5.63
N PRO A 150 -15.34 -4.19 5.93
CA PRO A 150 -16.56 -4.65 5.25
C PRO A 150 -17.74 -3.72 5.48
N ASP A 151 -17.70 -2.89 6.52
CA ASP A 151 -18.66 -1.85 6.88
C ASP A 151 -18.44 -0.51 6.15
N PHE A 152 -17.35 -0.36 5.41
CA PHE A 152 -17.07 0.81 4.57
C PHE A 152 -17.40 0.50 3.10
N PRO A 153 -18.60 0.93 2.61
CA PRO A 153 -19.09 0.54 1.29
C PRO A 153 -18.39 1.31 0.17
N TRP A 154 -17.10 1.08 -0.03
CA TRP A 154 -16.27 1.85 -0.95
C TRP A 154 -16.71 1.74 -2.41
N ARG A 155 -17.36 0.63 -2.81
CA ARG A 155 -17.90 0.43 -4.18
C ARG A 155 -19.18 1.21 -4.45
N LYS A 156 -19.94 1.62 -3.39
CA LYS A 156 -21.22 2.29 -3.56
C LYS A 156 -21.07 3.64 -4.28
N GLY A 157 -21.70 3.76 -5.46
CA GLY A 157 -21.62 4.94 -6.30
C GLY A 157 -20.26 5.13 -6.99
N ARG A 158 -19.47 4.05 -7.14
CA ARG A 158 -18.14 4.05 -7.76
C ARG A 158 -17.97 2.82 -8.65
N PRO A 159 -18.77 2.72 -9.73
CA PRO A 159 -18.79 1.54 -10.59
C PRO A 159 -17.49 1.33 -11.37
N ASP A 160 -16.83 2.41 -11.80
CA ASP A 160 -15.67 2.32 -12.69
C ASP A 160 -14.44 1.76 -11.96
N ILE A 161 -14.14 2.26 -10.75
CA ILE A 161 -13.03 1.71 -9.96
C ILE A 161 -13.36 0.32 -9.39
N ALA A 162 -14.63 0.04 -9.10
CA ALA A 162 -15.06 -1.29 -8.71
C ALA A 162 -14.85 -2.30 -9.84
N GLN A 163 -15.24 -1.97 -11.07
CA GLN A 163 -15.00 -2.81 -12.25
C GLN A 163 -13.51 -2.98 -12.53
N TRP A 164 -12.74 -1.90 -12.45
CA TRP A 164 -11.28 -1.95 -12.63
C TRP A 164 -10.61 -2.94 -11.65
N PHE A 165 -11.07 -2.96 -10.40
CA PHE A 165 -10.50 -3.83 -9.38
C PHE A 165 -10.79 -5.33 -9.61
N GLU A 166 -11.87 -5.66 -10.31
CA GLU A 166 -12.26 -7.05 -10.62
C GLU A 166 -11.54 -7.61 -11.88
N THR A 167 -10.82 -6.76 -12.64
CA THR A 167 -10.09 -7.17 -13.86
C THR A 167 -8.63 -7.48 -13.59
#